data_27c04e5bc98e9e12263d5cc539a2550c
#
_entry.id   27c04e5bc98e9e12263d5cc539a2550c
#
_cell.length_a   1.000
_cell.length_b   1.000
_cell.length_c   1.000
_cell.angle_alpha   90.00
_cell.angle_beta   90.00
_cell.angle_gamma   90.00
#
_symmetry.space_group_name_H-M   'P 1'
#
loop_
_entity.id
_entity.type
_entity.pdbx_description
1 polymer ?
#
loop_
_entity_poly.entity_id
_entity_poly.type
_entity_poly.pdbx_seq_one_letter_code
_entity_poly.pdbx_strand_id
1 'polypeptide(L)'
;MKAIIVSRHKSTQDLLSLILRRNGFQFDILDHVNDPEVLDQYSIVLGNIPLSMFLRSRIGFYVAVSLTIPKELRGKELGYEELLKYVEFVGFKKNIVFSDWAPKEMAKTVVDAEIFLIDNIDVFLKQVKWLINMGSI
;
A
#
# COMPACT_ATOMS: atom_id res chain seq x y z
N MET A 1 10.25 -0.26 10.92
CA MET A 1 9.49 0.01 9.69
C MET A 1 8.80 -1.27 9.25
N LYS A 2 7.49 -1.26 9.21
CA LYS A 2 6.70 -2.46 8.96
C LYS A 2 5.58 -2.19 7.96
N ALA A 3 5.44 -3.06 6.98
CA ALA A 3 4.38 -3.03 5.99
C ALA A 3 3.30 -4.05 6.33
N ILE A 4 2.12 -3.89 5.75
CA ILE A 4 1.06 -4.88 5.83
C ILE A 4 0.53 -5.20 4.44
N ILE A 5 0.41 -6.49 4.15
CA ILE A 5 -0.22 -6.99 2.93
C ILE A 5 -1.65 -7.37 3.28
N VAL A 6 -2.61 -6.82 2.53
CA VAL A 6 -4.03 -7.17 2.70
C VAL A 6 -4.56 -7.69 1.38
N SER A 7 -4.73 -9.00 1.28
CA SER A 7 -5.25 -9.66 0.08
C SER A 7 -5.75 -11.05 0.42
N ARG A 8 -6.85 -11.44 -0.22
CA ARG A 8 -7.40 -12.80 -0.12
C ARG A 8 -6.78 -13.75 -1.15
N HIS A 9 -6.05 -13.23 -2.11
CA HIS A 9 -5.48 -14.02 -3.20
C HIS A 9 -4.05 -14.42 -2.87
N LYS A 10 -3.79 -15.73 -2.84
CA LYS A 10 -2.48 -16.29 -2.48
C LYS A 10 -1.38 -15.82 -3.43
N SER A 11 -1.64 -15.79 -4.73
CA SER A 11 -0.66 -15.33 -5.71
C SER A 11 -0.25 -13.87 -5.49
N THR A 12 -1.20 -13.02 -5.15
CA THR A 12 -0.92 -11.61 -4.81
C THR A 12 -0.11 -11.52 -3.52
N GLN A 13 -0.49 -12.28 -2.49
CA GLN A 13 0.27 -12.31 -1.23
C GLN A 13 1.72 -12.73 -1.46
N ASP A 14 1.94 -13.77 -2.27
CA ASP A 14 3.27 -14.28 -2.55
C ASP A 14 4.12 -13.26 -3.31
N LEU A 15 3.55 -12.62 -4.31
CA LEU A 15 4.23 -11.57 -5.08
C LEU A 15 4.62 -10.40 -4.18
N LEU A 16 3.68 -9.89 -3.40
CA LEU A 16 3.93 -8.75 -2.51
C LEU A 16 4.94 -9.09 -1.42
N SER A 17 4.91 -10.32 -0.89
CA SER A 17 5.89 -10.79 0.07
C SER A 17 7.30 -10.77 -0.51
N LEU A 18 7.44 -11.24 -1.76
CA LEU A 18 8.72 -11.23 -2.45
C LEU A 18 9.23 -9.80 -2.65
N ILE A 19 8.36 -8.91 -3.11
CA ILE A 19 8.70 -7.49 -3.34
C ILE A 19 9.18 -6.83 -2.04
N LEU A 20 8.45 -7.04 -0.95
CA LEU A 20 8.81 -6.44 0.33
C LEU A 20 10.13 -6.99 0.89
N ARG A 21 10.36 -8.29 0.76
CA ARG A 21 11.64 -8.90 1.18
C ARG A 21 12.81 -8.34 0.39
N ARG A 22 12.66 -8.20 -0.92
CA ARG A 22 13.69 -7.62 -1.79
C ARG A 22 14.06 -6.21 -1.37
N ASN A 23 13.12 -5.46 -0.81
CA ASN A 23 13.31 -4.07 -0.42
C ASN A 23 13.57 -3.87 1.07
N GLY A 24 13.77 -4.96 1.82
CA GLY A 24 14.16 -4.90 3.21
C GLY A 24 13.06 -4.48 4.18
N PHE A 25 11.80 -4.72 3.82
CA PHE A 25 10.67 -4.46 4.71
C PHE A 25 10.32 -5.67 5.56
N GLN A 26 10.05 -5.42 6.83
CA GLN A 26 9.31 -6.36 7.66
C GLN A 26 7.82 -6.20 7.34
N PHE A 27 7.05 -7.28 7.40
CA PHE A 27 5.64 -7.21 7.03
C PHE A 27 4.81 -8.30 7.69
N ASP A 28 3.52 -8.01 7.79
CA ASP A 28 2.48 -8.98 8.15
C ASP A 28 1.54 -9.15 6.97
N ILE A 29 0.78 -10.25 6.97
CA ILE A 29 -0.21 -10.55 5.93
C ILE A 29 -1.57 -10.78 6.60
N LEU A 30 -2.60 -10.11 6.09
CA LEU A 30 -3.99 -10.32 6.49
C LEU A 30 -4.86 -10.54 5.26
N ASP A 31 -5.88 -11.37 5.39
CA ASP A 31 -6.85 -11.59 4.31
C ASP A 31 -7.74 -10.38 4.11
N HIS A 32 -8.12 -9.72 5.19
CA HIS A 32 -8.95 -8.51 5.17
C HIS A 32 -8.76 -7.71 6.45
N VAL A 33 -9.17 -6.46 6.41
CA VAL A 33 -9.12 -5.53 7.55
C VAL A 33 -10.52 -4.94 7.72
N ASN A 34 -11.07 -5.03 8.93
CA ASN A 34 -12.39 -4.48 9.27
C ASN A 34 -12.31 -3.14 10.00
N ASP A 35 -11.18 -2.85 10.63
CA ASP A 35 -11.01 -1.67 11.47
C ASP A 35 -9.80 -0.87 11.00
N PRO A 36 -9.96 0.42 10.67
CA PRO A 36 -8.83 1.27 10.25
C PRO A 36 -7.69 1.31 11.28
N GLU A 37 -7.99 1.15 12.57
CA GLU A 37 -6.97 1.17 13.62
C GLU A 37 -5.93 0.06 13.47
N VAL A 38 -6.29 -1.06 12.85
CA VAL A 38 -5.34 -2.15 12.57
C VAL A 38 -4.18 -1.65 11.71
N LEU A 39 -4.43 -0.68 10.83
CA LEU A 39 -3.42 -0.13 9.93
C LEU A 39 -2.48 0.87 10.61
N ASP A 40 -2.85 1.41 11.77
CA ASP A 40 -2.13 2.52 12.39
C ASP A 40 -0.69 2.18 12.82
N GLN A 41 -0.39 0.92 13.02
CA GLN A 41 0.94 0.46 13.41
C GLN A 41 1.88 0.18 12.23
N TYR A 42 1.39 0.36 11.01
CA TYR A 42 2.15 0.10 9.79
C TYR A 42 2.47 1.38 9.05
N SER A 43 3.55 1.36 8.28
CA SER A 43 3.98 2.51 7.47
C SER A 43 3.36 2.53 6.09
N ILE A 44 3.06 1.36 5.55
CA ILE A 44 2.51 1.21 4.21
C ILE A 44 1.63 -0.04 4.16
N VAL A 45 0.51 0.06 3.45
CA VAL A 45 -0.36 -1.07 3.15
C VAL A 45 -0.32 -1.35 1.65
N LEU A 46 -0.20 -2.63 1.29
CA LEU A 46 -0.22 -3.08 -0.11
C LEU A 46 -1.29 -4.14 -0.27
N GLY A 47 -2.03 -4.06 -1.34
CA GLY A 47 -3.07 -5.03 -1.66
C GLY A 47 -4.39 -4.36 -2.01
N ASN A 48 -5.45 -4.76 -1.33
CA ASN A 48 -6.78 -4.25 -1.59
C ASN A 48 -7.51 -3.94 -0.30
N ILE A 49 -7.73 -2.66 -0.07
CA ILE A 49 -8.57 -2.17 1.03
C ILE A 49 -9.52 -1.10 0.48
N PRO A 50 -10.67 -0.86 1.12
CA PRO A 50 -11.50 0.28 0.76
C PRO A 50 -10.72 1.59 0.96
N LEU A 51 -10.83 2.52 0.01
CA LEU A 51 -10.17 3.81 0.12
C LEU A 51 -10.57 4.56 1.39
N SER A 52 -11.84 4.45 1.78
CA SER A 52 -12.34 5.06 3.02
C SER A 52 -11.59 4.56 4.25
N MET A 53 -11.20 3.29 4.27
CA MET A 53 -10.42 2.71 5.37
C MET A 53 -9.02 3.31 5.42
N PHE A 54 -8.38 3.46 4.27
CA PHE A 54 -7.08 4.12 4.18
C PHE A 54 -7.16 5.55 4.73
N LEU A 55 -8.16 6.32 4.28
CA LEU A 55 -8.32 7.71 4.70
C LEU A 55 -8.62 7.87 6.20
N ARG A 56 -9.28 6.89 6.82
CA ARG A 56 -9.58 6.90 8.26
C ARG A 56 -8.42 6.46 9.13
N SER A 57 -7.46 5.72 8.56
CA SER A 57 -6.28 5.25 9.29
C SER A 57 -5.23 6.35 9.40
N ARG A 58 -4.18 6.08 10.18
CA ARG A 58 -3.00 6.95 10.27
C ARG A 58 -1.91 6.59 9.27
N ILE A 59 -2.09 5.50 8.55
CA ILE A 59 -1.09 5.03 7.58
C ILE A 59 -0.95 6.04 6.45
N GLY A 60 0.29 6.31 6.03
CA GLY A 60 0.57 7.36 5.05
C GLY A 60 0.56 6.92 3.60
N PHE A 61 0.76 5.63 3.35
CA PHE A 61 0.88 5.09 1.99
C PHE A 61 0.01 3.86 1.80
N TYR A 62 -0.64 3.80 0.65
CA TYR A 62 -1.39 2.63 0.19
C TYR A 62 -1.01 2.34 -1.25
N VAL A 63 -0.67 1.10 -1.53
CA VAL A 63 -0.42 0.61 -2.89
C VAL A 63 -1.51 -0.38 -3.23
N ALA A 64 -2.44 0.06 -4.08
CA ALA A 64 -3.48 -0.83 -4.61
C ALA A 64 -2.87 -1.71 -5.69
N VAL A 65 -3.10 -3.00 -5.59
CA VAL A 65 -2.47 -4.01 -6.44
C VAL A 65 -3.52 -4.75 -7.24
N SER A 66 -3.32 -4.82 -8.54
CA SER A 66 -4.18 -5.56 -9.45
C SER A 66 -3.31 -6.53 -10.25
N LEU A 67 -3.44 -7.83 -9.97
CA LEU A 67 -2.71 -8.88 -10.67
C LEU A 67 -3.67 -9.64 -11.56
N THR A 68 -3.45 -9.58 -12.88
CA THR A 68 -4.31 -10.27 -13.86
C THR A 68 -3.44 -11.16 -14.74
N ILE A 69 -3.34 -12.43 -14.35
CA ILE A 69 -2.57 -13.41 -15.11
C ILE A 69 -3.46 -13.95 -16.26
N PRO A 70 -2.96 -13.92 -17.52
CA PRO A 70 -3.70 -14.48 -18.64
C PRO A 70 -4.10 -15.94 -18.40
N LYS A 71 -5.26 -16.31 -18.88
CA LYS A 71 -5.83 -17.65 -18.67
C LYS A 71 -4.87 -18.78 -19.08
N GLU A 72 -4.16 -18.60 -20.19
CA GLU A 72 -3.22 -19.58 -20.72
C GLU A 72 -1.95 -19.75 -19.87
N LEU A 73 -1.68 -18.79 -18.99
CA LEU A 73 -0.52 -18.85 -18.08
C LEU A 73 -0.89 -19.26 -16.67
N ARG A 74 -2.17 -19.42 -16.39
CA ARG A 74 -2.63 -19.87 -15.06
C ARG A 74 -2.19 -21.29 -14.79
N GLY A 75 -1.69 -21.52 -13.58
CA GLY A 75 -1.17 -22.82 -13.20
C GLY A 75 0.27 -23.08 -13.64
N LYS A 76 0.88 -22.17 -14.38
CA LYS A 76 2.29 -22.22 -14.73
C LYS A 76 3.12 -21.48 -13.69
N GLU A 77 4.31 -21.96 -13.44
CA GLU A 77 5.24 -21.29 -12.54
C GLU A 77 5.86 -20.10 -13.28
N LEU A 78 5.60 -18.89 -12.78
CA LEU A 78 6.09 -17.65 -13.37
C LEU A 78 7.17 -17.05 -12.47
N GLY A 79 8.27 -16.59 -13.09
CA GLY A 79 9.30 -15.85 -12.38
C GLY A 79 8.86 -14.44 -12.03
N TYR A 80 9.65 -13.78 -11.18
CA TYR A 80 9.37 -12.43 -10.70
C TYR A 80 9.16 -11.42 -11.84
N GLU A 81 10.11 -11.38 -12.79
CA GLU A 81 10.04 -10.46 -13.92
C GLU A 81 8.82 -10.72 -14.81
N GLU A 82 8.44 -11.98 -14.94
CA GLU A 82 7.26 -12.37 -15.70
C GLU A 82 5.98 -11.89 -15.02
N LEU A 83 5.87 -12.08 -13.70
CA LEU A 83 4.71 -11.63 -12.92
C LEU A 83 4.53 -10.12 -12.98
N LEU A 84 5.62 -9.36 -13.00
CA LEU A 84 5.56 -7.89 -13.07
C LEU A 84 4.90 -7.38 -14.36
N LYS A 85 4.84 -8.19 -15.41
CA LYS A 85 4.15 -7.83 -16.66
C LYS A 85 2.63 -7.80 -16.51
N TYR A 86 2.10 -8.48 -15.49
CA TYR A 86 0.66 -8.68 -15.32
C TYR A 86 0.12 -8.01 -14.06
N VAL A 87 0.92 -7.19 -13.42
CA VAL A 87 0.52 -6.48 -12.21
C VAL A 87 0.52 -4.98 -12.47
N GLU A 88 -0.48 -4.31 -11.89
CA GLU A 88 -0.56 -2.85 -11.88
C GLU A 88 -0.55 -2.37 -10.43
N PHE A 89 0.25 -1.35 -10.16
CA PHE A 89 0.34 -0.72 -8.86
C PHE A 89 -0.15 0.72 -8.95
N VAL A 90 -1.13 1.06 -8.13
CA VAL A 90 -1.62 2.44 -7.98
C VAL A 90 -1.28 2.90 -6.58
N GLY A 91 -0.51 3.96 -6.48
CA GLY A 91 -0.07 4.52 -5.20
C GLY A 91 -0.99 5.62 -4.71
N PHE A 92 -1.18 5.64 -3.41
CA PHE A 92 -1.88 6.70 -2.69
C PHE A 92 -0.97 7.20 -1.58
N LYS A 93 -0.70 8.50 -1.59
CA LYS A 93 0.07 9.17 -0.53
C LYS A 93 -0.82 10.17 0.15
N LYS A 94 -0.95 10.04 1.46
CA LYS A 94 -1.80 10.92 2.26
C LYS A 94 -1.05 12.20 2.63
N ASN A 95 -1.69 13.33 2.39
CA ASN A 95 -1.26 14.63 2.88
C ASN A 95 -2.26 15.11 3.92
N ILE A 96 -1.80 15.41 5.13
CA ILE A 96 -2.66 15.89 6.20
C ILE A 96 -2.56 17.41 6.23
N VAL A 97 -3.68 18.08 6.01
CA VAL A 97 -3.76 19.54 6.06
C VAL A 97 -4.67 19.93 7.21
N PHE A 98 -4.14 20.70 8.14
CA PHE A 98 -4.94 21.27 9.22
C PHE A 98 -5.75 22.44 8.70
N SER A 99 -7.03 22.45 9.01
CA SER A 99 -7.93 23.51 8.58
C SER A 99 -8.20 24.47 9.72
N ASP A 100 -7.64 25.69 9.63
CA ASP A 100 -7.85 26.73 10.64
C ASP A 100 -9.24 27.34 10.57
N TRP A 101 -9.95 27.14 9.45
CA TRP A 101 -11.29 27.71 9.26
C TRP A 101 -12.41 26.86 9.87
N ALA A 102 -12.13 25.59 10.15
CA ALA A 102 -13.16 24.68 10.65
C ALA A 102 -13.40 24.88 12.16
N PRO A 103 -14.65 24.96 12.62
CA PRO A 103 -14.94 24.95 14.04
C PRO A 103 -14.40 23.70 14.74
N LYS A 104 -14.10 23.84 16.03
CA LYS A 104 -13.50 22.72 16.80
C LYS A 104 -14.37 21.47 16.84
N GLU A 105 -15.67 21.60 16.68
CA GLU A 105 -16.65 20.51 16.67
C GLU A 105 -16.75 19.81 15.33
N MET A 106 -16.16 20.39 14.28
CA MET A 106 -16.15 19.83 12.92
C MET A 106 -14.80 19.20 12.59
N ALA A 107 -14.60 18.84 11.35
CA ALA A 107 -13.34 18.24 10.92
C ALA A 107 -12.19 19.22 11.15
N LYS A 108 -11.25 18.86 12.02
CA LYS A 108 -10.04 19.64 12.29
C LYS A 108 -8.93 19.35 11.30
N THR A 109 -9.06 18.26 10.55
CA THR A 109 -8.05 17.79 9.63
C THR A 109 -8.71 17.48 8.31
N VAL A 110 -8.19 18.08 7.26
CA VAL A 110 -8.55 17.71 5.89
C VAL A 110 -7.48 16.75 5.40
N VAL A 111 -7.93 15.59 4.95
CA VAL A 111 -7.03 14.59 4.39
C VAL A 111 -7.13 14.68 2.88
N ASP A 112 -6.01 14.96 2.25
CA ASP A 112 -5.86 14.94 0.80
C ASP A 112 -4.94 13.77 0.44
N ALA A 113 -5.23 13.11 -0.65
CA ALA A 113 -4.42 11.98 -1.11
C ALA A 113 -4.01 12.21 -2.56
N GLU A 114 -2.72 12.13 -2.80
CA GLU A 114 -2.18 12.07 -4.15
C GLU A 114 -2.35 10.64 -4.67
N ILE A 115 -2.78 10.51 -5.92
CA ILE A 115 -3.00 9.23 -6.59
C ILE A 115 -2.10 9.19 -7.82
N PHE A 116 -1.34 8.12 -7.96
CA PHE A 116 -0.36 8.00 -9.05
C PHE A 116 -0.13 6.55 -9.44
N LEU A 117 0.25 6.35 -10.70
CA LEU A 117 0.70 5.04 -11.17
C LEU A 117 2.15 4.81 -10.73
N ILE A 118 2.44 3.59 -10.34
CA ILE A 118 3.79 3.18 -9.95
C ILE A 118 4.36 2.33 -11.08
N ASP A 119 5.31 2.89 -11.81
CA ASP A 119 5.95 2.18 -12.93
C ASP A 119 7.03 1.21 -12.44
N ASN A 120 7.70 1.53 -11.35
CA ASN A 120 8.72 0.68 -10.77
C ASN A 120 8.53 0.60 -9.27
N ILE A 121 8.00 -0.54 -8.82
CA ILE A 121 7.67 -0.74 -7.41
C ILE A 121 8.92 -0.73 -6.51
N ASP A 122 10.04 -1.26 -6.98
CA ASP A 122 11.26 -1.30 -6.19
C ASP A 122 11.79 0.12 -5.92
N VAL A 123 11.78 0.98 -6.94
CA VAL A 123 12.17 2.38 -6.79
C VAL A 123 11.24 3.12 -5.84
N PHE A 124 9.93 2.91 -6.00
CA PHE A 124 8.94 3.53 -5.14
C PHE A 124 9.15 3.15 -3.67
N LEU A 125 9.34 1.87 -3.39
CA LEU A 125 9.54 1.39 -2.02
C LEU A 125 10.83 1.93 -1.40
N LYS A 126 11.89 2.10 -2.18
CA LYS A 126 13.12 2.74 -1.71
C LYS A 126 12.88 4.20 -1.33
N GLN A 127 12.09 4.92 -2.12
CA GLN A 127 11.72 6.30 -1.81
C GLN A 127 10.87 6.39 -0.54
N VAL A 128 9.89 5.50 -0.36
CA VAL A 128 9.07 5.45 0.85
C VAL A 128 9.95 5.19 2.07
N LYS A 129 10.86 4.25 1.97
CA LYS A 129 11.79 3.90 3.05
C LYS A 129 12.65 5.10 3.43
N TRP A 130 13.15 5.84 2.44
CA TRP A 130 13.95 7.04 2.67
C TRP A 130 13.12 8.12 3.40
N LEU A 131 11.89 8.37 2.95
CA LEU A 131 11.01 9.36 3.57
C LEU A 131 10.67 9.00 5.02
N ILE A 132 10.40 7.74 5.31
CA ILE A 132 10.12 7.26 6.67
C ILE A 132 11.35 7.44 7.57
N ASN A 133 12.54 7.07 7.08
CA ASN A 133 13.78 7.20 7.84
C ASN A 133 14.16 8.66 8.13
N MET A 134 13.73 9.58 7.25
CA MET A 134 13.92 11.01 7.45
C MET A 134 12.91 11.65 8.41
N GLY A 135 11.95 10.87 8.90
CA GLY A 135 10.89 11.39 9.77
C GLY A 135 9.90 12.32 9.08
N SER A 136 9.79 12.25 7.74
CA SER A 136 8.90 13.11 6.95
C SER A 136 7.45 12.63 6.95
N ILE A 137 7.20 11.51 7.58
CA ILE A 137 5.87 10.88 7.64
C ILE A 137 5.57 10.43 9.06
#